data_5ed4c7753c85a229c2ab3bcd7af3912c
#
_entry.id   5ed4c7753c85a229c2ab3bcd7af3912c
#
_cell.length_a   1.000
_cell.length_b   1.000
_cell.length_c   1.000
_cell.angle_alpha   90.00
_cell.angle_beta   90.00
_cell.angle_gamma   90.00
#
_symmetry.space_group_name_H-M   'P 1'
#
loop_
_entity.id
_entity.type
_entity.pdbx_description
1 polymer ?
#
loop_
_entity_poly.entity_id
_entity_poly.type
_entity_poly.pdbx_seq_one_letter_code
_entity_poly.pdbx_strand_id
1 'polypeptide(L)'
;ALLTRDQYTGLSLEEINQTLLEKLDKVLAALFANLRPDLPTIMTIHGTVQGAVFGSERSVMLGYDLTLPRSLLNHPLLSYVAMGHIHKHQSLGEDPPIVYPGSPERIDFGEASEDKGFVMVELDTPGQPASWRFHKVNARSFVSITVDAPAEAPTAAIVAAIEQRPIADAVVKLIIRTTPEIEKFIDDQQISKALAPAFHVATLTHEVQRTARQRLSGDTGSVEALTPEAALQRYFAYRQVTPERIERLLRAAAPIIHPEA
;
A
#
# COMPACT_ATOMS: atom_id res chain seq x y z
N ALA A 1 -6.12 -8.59 -27.41
CA ALA A 1 -6.56 -9.07 -26.09
C ALA A 1 -6.51 -10.59 -26.06
N LEU A 2 -5.91 -11.20 -25.04
CA LEU A 2 -5.80 -12.66 -24.90
C LEU A 2 -7.16 -13.33 -24.65
N LEU A 3 -8.14 -12.59 -24.11
CA LEU A 3 -9.49 -13.05 -23.84
C LEU A 3 -10.53 -11.96 -24.15
N THR A 4 -11.69 -12.35 -24.65
CA THR A 4 -12.86 -11.50 -24.83
C THR A 4 -13.82 -11.67 -23.65
N ARG A 5 -14.69 -10.66 -23.39
CA ARG A 5 -15.65 -10.69 -22.28
C ARG A 5 -16.52 -11.96 -22.25
N ASP A 6 -16.92 -12.44 -23.41
CA ASP A 6 -17.79 -13.62 -23.55
C ASP A 6 -17.09 -14.92 -23.10
N GLN A 7 -15.75 -14.96 -23.14
CA GLN A 7 -14.95 -16.12 -22.73
C GLN A 7 -14.78 -16.22 -21.20
N TYR A 8 -15.17 -15.19 -20.44
CA TYR A 8 -15.11 -15.19 -18.96
C TYR A 8 -16.46 -15.49 -18.31
N THR A 9 -17.55 -15.39 -19.07
CA THR A 9 -18.89 -15.51 -18.49
C THR A 9 -19.11 -16.89 -17.91
N GLY A 10 -19.32 -16.95 -16.61
CA GLY A 10 -19.58 -18.20 -15.88
C GLY A 10 -18.35 -18.92 -15.34
N LEU A 11 -17.13 -18.40 -15.58
CA LEU A 11 -15.90 -18.96 -15.04
C LEU A 11 -15.56 -18.36 -13.67
N SER A 12 -15.01 -19.17 -12.78
CA SER A 12 -14.34 -18.73 -11.56
C SER A 12 -13.03 -17.99 -11.88
N LEU A 13 -12.51 -17.22 -10.93
CA LEU A 13 -11.21 -16.55 -11.08
C LEU A 13 -10.07 -17.53 -11.33
N GLU A 14 -10.13 -18.70 -10.72
CA GLU A 14 -9.13 -19.76 -10.88
C GLU A 14 -9.14 -20.33 -12.33
N GLU A 15 -10.33 -20.60 -12.87
CA GLU A 15 -10.49 -21.07 -14.26
C GLU A 15 -10.06 -20.00 -15.28
N ILE A 16 -10.31 -18.71 -14.98
CA ILE A 16 -9.84 -17.61 -15.81
C ILE A 16 -8.31 -17.56 -15.81
N ASN A 17 -7.67 -17.64 -14.65
CA ASN A 17 -6.22 -17.61 -14.52
C ASN A 17 -5.58 -18.82 -15.24
N GLN A 18 -6.15 -20.02 -15.06
CA GLN A 18 -5.67 -21.23 -15.75
C GLN A 18 -5.78 -21.07 -17.28
N THR A 19 -6.91 -20.57 -17.76
CA THR A 19 -7.11 -20.34 -19.20
C THR A 19 -6.13 -19.30 -19.76
N LEU A 20 -5.82 -18.25 -18.97
CA LEU A 20 -4.85 -17.24 -19.36
C LEU A 20 -3.43 -17.84 -19.45
N LEU A 21 -3.03 -18.63 -18.44
CA LEU A 21 -1.72 -19.31 -18.43
C LEU A 21 -1.55 -20.25 -19.60
N GLU A 22 -2.57 -21.07 -19.92
CA GLU A 22 -2.54 -21.98 -21.06
C GLU A 22 -2.41 -21.26 -22.41
N LYS A 23 -3.10 -20.12 -22.56
CA LYS A 23 -2.97 -19.30 -23.77
C LYS A 23 -1.60 -18.65 -23.87
N LEU A 24 -1.08 -18.16 -22.73
CA LEU A 24 0.25 -17.57 -22.68
C LEU A 24 1.32 -18.60 -23.02
N ASP A 25 1.22 -19.80 -22.46
CA ASP A 25 2.13 -20.91 -22.76
C ASP A 25 2.18 -21.21 -24.27
N LYS A 26 1.02 -21.32 -24.95
CA LYS A 26 0.94 -21.50 -26.40
C LYS A 26 1.59 -20.37 -27.19
N VAL A 27 1.40 -19.12 -26.75
CA VAL A 27 2.03 -17.94 -27.37
C VAL A 27 3.55 -18.00 -27.21
N LEU A 28 4.02 -18.29 -25.99
CA LEU A 28 5.44 -18.39 -25.69
C LEU A 28 6.08 -19.55 -26.47
N ALA A 29 5.45 -20.73 -26.54
CA ALA A 29 5.92 -21.86 -27.32
C ALA A 29 6.07 -21.51 -28.83
N ALA A 30 5.11 -20.76 -29.39
CA ALA A 30 5.19 -20.29 -30.75
C ALA A 30 6.31 -19.26 -30.98
N LEU A 31 6.56 -18.37 -30.00
CA LEU A 31 7.68 -17.44 -30.05
C LEU A 31 9.02 -18.17 -29.94
N PHE A 32 9.15 -19.10 -29.01
CA PHE A 32 10.38 -19.88 -28.80
C PHE A 32 10.74 -20.76 -29.98
N ALA A 33 9.75 -21.30 -30.67
CA ALA A 33 9.99 -22.10 -31.88
C ALA A 33 10.64 -21.30 -33.03
N ASN A 34 10.57 -19.97 -32.98
CA ASN A 34 11.14 -19.07 -33.98
C ASN A 34 12.44 -18.41 -33.55
N LEU A 35 12.98 -18.75 -32.38
CA LEU A 35 14.25 -18.20 -31.92
C LEU A 35 15.41 -18.66 -32.76
N ARG A 36 16.35 -17.76 -32.93
CA ARG A 36 17.62 -18.05 -33.67
C ARG A 36 18.68 -18.51 -32.66
N PRO A 37 19.17 -19.78 -32.78
CA PRO A 37 20.15 -20.30 -31.83
C PRO A 37 21.55 -19.65 -31.98
N ASP A 38 21.79 -18.94 -33.07
CA ASP A 38 23.02 -18.21 -33.35
C ASP A 38 23.05 -16.77 -32.80
N LEU A 39 21.95 -16.32 -32.13
CA LEU A 39 21.86 -15.01 -31.54
C LEU A 39 21.49 -15.09 -30.05
N PRO A 40 22.10 -14.25 -29.19
CA PRO A 40 21.63 -14.11 -27.82
C PRO A 40 20.21 -13.55 -27.80
N THR A 41 19.35 -14.11 -26.96
CA THR A 41 17.94 -13.74 -26.90
C THR A 41 17.57 -13.18 -25.54
N ILE A 42 16.94 -12.00 -25.53
CA ILE A 42 16.34 -11.40 -24.35
C ILE A 42 14.82 -11.47 -24.46
N MET A 43 14.19 -11.89 -23.39
CA MET A 43 12.74 -11.78 -23.23
C MET A 43 12.40 -10.58 -22.35
N THR A 44 11.38 -9.81 -22.74
CA THR A 44 10.87 -8.69 -21.95
C THR A 44 9.41 -8.95 -21.56
N ILE A 45 9.11 -8.83 -20.27
CA ILE A 45 7.76 -9.06 -19.72
C ILE A 45 7.42 -8.00 -18.67
N HIS A 46 6.16 -7.57 -18.67
CA HIS A 46 5.60 -6.75 -17.61
C HIS A 46 4.54 -7.56 -16.86
N GLY A 47 4.82 -7.99 -15.64
CA GLY A 47 3.94 -8.83 -14.82
C GLY A 47 4.66 -9.47 -13.65
N THR A 48 3.92 -10.28 -12.89
CA THR A 48 4.40 -10.96 -11.69
C THR A 48 4.87 -12.38 -11.98
N VAL A 49 6.05 -12.72 -11.51
CA VAL A 49 6.61 -14.08 -11.56
C VAL A 49 6.54 -14.72 -10.17
N GLN A 50 6.29 -16.02 -10.14
CA GLN A 50 6.24 -16.79 -8.90
C GLN A 50 7.52 -16.63 -8.07
N GLY A 51 7.32 -16.22 -6.81
CA GLY A 51 8.40 -15.95 -5.85
C GLY A 51 8.91 -14.51 -5.86
N ALA A 52 8.33 -13.63 -6.69
CA ALA A 52 8.63 -12.21 -6.63
C ALA A 52 8.08 -11.57 -5.34
N VAL A 53 8.85 -10.66 -4.78
CA VAL A 53 8.50 -9.90 -3.58
C VAL A 53 8.06 -8.51 -3.99
N PHE A 54 6.81 -8.17 -3.69
CA PHE A 54 6.27 -6.83 -3.91
C PHE A 54 6.86 -5.83 -2.91
N GLY A 55 7.01 -4.58 -3.33
CA GLY A 55 7.15 -3.43 -2.45
C GLY A 55 5.78 -2.93 -1.98
N SER A 56 5.68 -1.62 -1.79
CA SER A 56 4.43 -0.94 -1.38
C SER A 56 3.36 -0.89 -2.46
N GLU A 57 3.74 -1.06 -3.74
CA GLU A 57 2.82 -1.08 -4.87
C GLU A 57 1.68 -2.09 -4.71
N ARG A 58 1.90 -3.18 -3.94
CA ARG A 58 0.86 -4.18 -3.64
C ARG A 58 -0.38 -3.58 -2.99
N SER A 59 -0.21 -2.52 -2.20
CA SER A 59 -1.31 -1.87 -1.48
C SER A 59 -2.26 -1.08 -2.38
N VAL A 60 -1.80 -0.68 -3.58
CA VAL A 60 -2.57 0.09 -4.56
C VAL A 60 -3.02 -0.72 -5.76
N MET A 61 -2.58 -1.98 -5.87
CA MET A 61 -3.02 -2.88 -6.92
C MET A 61 -4.49 -3.26 -6.73
N LEU A 62 -5.33 -2.87 -7.69
CA LEU A 62 -6.74 -3.25 -7.72
C LEU A 62 -6.91 -4.56 -8.50
N GLY A 63 -7.45 -5.58 -7.83
CA GLY A 63 -7.79 -6.86 -8.45
C GLY A 63 -6.75 -7.96 -8.22
N TYR A 64 -6.87 -9.02 -9.04
CA TYR A 64 -5.97 -10.17 -9.00
C TYR A 64 -4.92 -10.02 -10.09
N ASP A 65 -3.65 -10.15 -9.70
CA ASP A 65 -2.54 -10.19 -10.62
C ASP A 65 -2.26 -11.65 -11.05
N LEU A 66 -2.07 -11.84 -12.35
CA LEU A 66 -1.72 -13.14 -12.90
C LEU A 66 -0.26 -13.45 -12.58
N THR A 67 -0.03 -14.40 -11.69
CA THR A 67 1.33 -14.83 -11.33
C THR A 67 1.81 -15.89 -12.32
N LEU A 68 2.89 -15.57 -13.04
CA LEU A 68 3.51 -16.45 -14.01
C LEU A 68 4.40 -17.49 -13.32
N PRO A 69 4.23 -18.79 -13.59
CA PRO A 69 5.20 -19.79 -13.18
C PRO A 69 6.57 -19.52 -13.80
N ARG A 70 7.66 -19.69 -13.05
CA ARG A 70 9.03 -19.52 -13.58
C ARG A 70 9.31 -20.45 -14.76
N SER A 71 8.72 -21.63 -14.77
CA SER A 71 8.88 -22.61 -15.87
C SER A 71 8.47 -22.07 -17.22
N LEU A 72 7.53 -21.13 -17.30
CA LEU A 72 7.15 -20.47 -18.56
C LEU A 72 8.26 -19.57 -19.12
N LEU A 73 9.20 -19.14 -18.28
CA LEU A 73 10.29 -18.22 -18.63
C LEU A 73 11.64 -18.94 -18.76
N ASN A 74 11.66 -20.25 -18.53
CA ASN A 74 12.86 -21.05 -18.62
C ASN A 74 12.96 -21.74 -19.98
N HIS A 75 13.75 -21.15 -20.90
CA HIS A 75 14.02 -21.71 -22.22
C HIS A 75 15.52 -21.67 -22.52
N PRO A 76 16.13 -22.76 -23.05
CA PRO A 76 17.58 -22.87 -23.24
C PRO A 76 18.22 -21.80 -24.12
N LEU A 77 17.45 -21.16 -25.00
CA LEU A 77 17.93 -20.09 -25.88
C LEU A 77 17.76 -18.68 -25.27
N LEU A 78 17.15 -18.54 -24.07
CA LEU A 78 17.06 -17.27 -23.42
C LEU A 78 18.34 -16.97 -22.63
N SER A 79 18.98 -15.87 -22.95
CA SER A 79 20.14 -15.38 -22.20
C SER A 79 19.75 -14.51 -21.01
N TYR A 80 18.57 -13.86 -21.05
CA TYR A 80 18.11 -12.96 -20.00
C TYR A 80 16.59 -12.73 -20.09
N VAL A 81 15.94 -12.58 -18.94
CA VAL A 81 14.53 -12.16 -18.85
C VAL A 81 14.44 -10.84 -18.11
N ALA A 82 14.15 -9.77 -18.85
CA ALA A 82 13.95 -8.42 -18.32
C ALA A 82 12.50 -8.26 -17.87
N MET A 83 12.29 -8.10 -16.56
CA MET A 83 10.98 -7.97 -15.95
C MET A 83 10.65 -6.50 -15.64
N GLY A 84 9.41 -6.10 -15.84
CA GLY A 84 8.82 -4.87 -15.30
C GLY A 84 7.64 -5.19 -14.40
N HIS A 85 7.02 -4.18 -13.80
CA HIS A 85 5.85 -4.23 -12.92
C HIS A 85 6.20 -4.04 -11.44
N ILE A 86 7.11 -4.81 -10.87
CA ILE A 86 7.49 -4.71 -9.46
C ILE A 86 8.59 -3.65 -9.30
N HIS A 87 8.36 -2.70 -8.39
CA HIS A 87 9.22 -1.54 -8.17
C HIS A 87 10.48 -1.86 -7.34
N LYS A 88 10.50 -3.02 -6.71
CA LYS A 88 11.65 -3.49 -5.93
C LYS A 88 12.61 -4.27 -6.81
N HIS A 89 13.89 -3.84 -6.84
CA HIS A 89 14.94 -4.60 -7.51
C HIS A 89 15.12 -5.99 -6.89
N GLN A 90 15.12 -7.02 -7.74
CA GLN A 90 15.33 -8.41 -7.34
C GLN A 90 15.67 -9.30 -8.52
N SER A 91 16.36 -10.42 -8.26
CA SER A 91 16.60 -11.53 -9.20
C SER A 91 15.92 -12.78 -8.70
N LEU A 92 15.27 -13.53 -9.61
CA LEU A 92 14.52 -14.76 -9.31
C LEU A 92 15.12 -16.02 -9.91
N GLY A 93 16.20 -15.93 -10.65
CA GLY A 93 16.85 -17.06 -11.32
C GLY A 93 18.22 -16.66 -11.85
N GLU A 94 19.00 -17.68 -12.22
CA GLU A 94 20.35 -17.49 -12.75
C GLU A 94 20.51 -18.02 -14.18
N ASP A 95 19.65 -18.98 -14.57
CA ASP A 95 19.70 -19.62 -15.89
C ASP A 95 18.28 -19.88 -16.43
N PRO A 96 17.78 -18.95 -17.27
CA PRO A 96 18.28 -17.59 -17.49
C PRO A 96 18.06 -16.69 -16.26
N PRO A 97 18.85 -15.62 -16.10
CA PRO A 97 18.56 -14.58 -15.09
C PRO A 97 17.20 -13.94 -15.34
N ILE A 98 16.33 -13.93 -14.32
CA ILE A 98 15.00 -13.30 -14.35
C ILE A 98 15.07 -12.12 -13.41
N VAL A 99 15.16 -10.90 -13.94
CA VAL A 99 15.51 -9.73 -13.14
C VAL A 99 14.49 -8.63 -13.27
N TYR A 100 14.00 -8.15 -12.12
CA TYR A 100 13.28 -6.89 -11.97
C TYR A 100 14.31 -5.80 -11.66
N PRO A 101 14.48 -4.78 -12.50
CA PRO A 101 15.35 -3.65 -12.19
C PRO A 101 14.78 -2.79 -11.05
N GLY A 102 13.50 -2.90 -10.80
CA GLY A 102 12.75 -1.99 -9.94
C GLY A 102 12.35 -0.71 -10.69
N SER A 103 12.08 0.34 -9.95
CA SER A 103 11.81 1.67 -10.49
C SER A 103 13.05 2.57 -10.35
N PRO A 104 13.27 3.53 -11.27
CA PRO A 104 14.40 4.46 -11.18
C PRO A 104 14.18 5.55 -10.12
N GLU A 105 12.94 5.72 -9.66
CA GLU A 105 12.56 6.70 -8.64
C GLU A 105 11.57 6.09 -7.65
N ARG A 106 11.47 6.64 -6.44
CA ARG A 106 10.46 6.29 -5.44
C ARG A 106 9.14 6.95 -5.79
N ILE A 107 8.05 6.24 -5.63
CA ILE A 107 6.69 6.77 -5.87
C ILE A 107 5.86 6.85 -4.59
N ASP A 108 6.25 6.15 -3.54
CA ASP A 108 5.60 6.26 -2.23
C ASP A 108 6.57 6.06 -1.05
N PHE A 109 6.04 6.26 0.17
CA PHE A 109 6.82 6.15 1.41
C PHE A 109 7.18 4.71 1.80
N GLY A 110 6.50 3.71 1.26
CA GLY A 110 6.85 2.30 1.47
C GLY A 110 8.15 1.93 0.78
N GLU A 111 8.55 2.66 -0.26
CA GLU A 111 9.79 2.47 -1.00
C GLU A 111 10.98 3.25 -0.41
N ALA A 112 10.80 3.96 0.73
CA ALA A 112 11.80 4.86 1.30
C ALA A 112 13.17 4.20 1.55
N SER A 113 13.18 2.93 1.91
CA SER A 113 14.39 2.15 2.19
C SER A 113 14.94 1.37 0.99
N GLU A 114 14.27 1.41 -0.17
CA GLU A 114 14.66 0.66 -1.35
C GLU A 114 15.73 1.40 -2.15
N ASP A 115 16.68 0.64 -2.67
CA ASP A 115 17.60 1.15 -3.68
C ASP A 115 16.90 1.23 -5.03
N LYS A 116 17.01 2.39 -5.67
CA LYS A 116 16.43 2.65 -6.99
C LYS A 116 17.54 2.70 -8.03
N GLY A 117 17.23 2.22 -9.25
CA GLY A 117 18.26 2.12 -10.25
C GLY A 117 17.82 1.45 -11.55
N PHE A 118 18.80 0.99 -12.28
CA PHE A 118 18.62 0.25 -13.53
C PHE A 118 19.62 -0.91 -13.61
N VAL A 119 19.38 -1.81 -14.53
CA VAL A 119 20.25 -2.98 -14.77
C VAL A 119 20.94 -2.83 -16.12
N MET A 120 22.26 -2.97 -16.10
CA MET A 120 23.08 -3.17 -17.32
C MET A 120 23.22 -4.66 -17.57
N VAL A 121 23.02 -5.08 -18.80
CA VAL A 121 23.09 -6.49 -19.23
C VAL A 121 24.12 -6.60 -20.33
N GLU A 122 25.02 -7.55 -20.20
CA GLU A 122 26.06 -7.88 -21.21
C GLU A 122 25.75 -9.27 -21.79
N LEU A 123 25.65 -9.31 -23.11
CA LEU A 123 25.32 -10.50 -23.88
C LEU A 123 26.53 -10.95 -24.69
N ASP A 124 27.18 -12.02 -24.29
CA ASP A 124 28.39 -12.49 -24.96
C ASP A 124 28.11 -13.63 -25.94
N THR A 125 27.54 -14.72 -25.47
CA THR A 125 27.41 -15.97 -26.22
C THR A 125 25.95 -16.39 -26.34
N PRO A 126 25.45 -16.75 -27.53
CA PRO A 126 24.11 -17.30 -27.70
C PRO A 126 23.88 -18.54 -26.83
N GLY A 127 22.69 -18.63 -26.21
CA GLY A 127 22.30 -19.73 -25.34
C GLY A 127 23.05 -19.81 -24.01
N GLN A 128 23.84 -18.81 -23.66
CA GLN A 128 24.46 -18.69 -22.35
C GLN A 128 23.74 -17.62 -21.54
N PRO A 129 23.65 -17.78 -20.20
CA PRO A 129 23.15 -16.74 -19.31
C PRO A 129 23.95 -15.44 -19.45
N ALA A 130 23.25 -14.33 -19.54
CA ALA A 130 23.86 -13.00 -19.59
C ALA A 130 24.46 -12.62 -18.25
N SER A 131 25.57 -11.88 -18.27
CA SER A 131 26.03 -11.16 -17.11
C SER A 131 25.20 -9.88 -16.92
N TRP A 132 24.92 -9.50 -15.67
CA TRP A 132 24.16 -8.31 -15.37
C TRP A 132 24.62 -7.63 -14.10
N ARG A 133 24.40 -6.32 -14.01
CA ARG A 133 24.75 -5.51 -12.84
C ARG A 133 23.68 -4.46 -12.58
N PHE A 134 23.27 -4.34 -11.32
CA PHE A 134 22.40 -3.25 -10.87
C PHE A 134 23.24 -1.98 -10.63
N HIS A 135 22.79 -0.88 -11.19
CA HIS A 135 23.34 0.44 -11.01
C HIS A 135 22.37 1.31 -10.24
N LYS A 136 22.76 1.61 -8.99
CA LYS A 136 22.01 2.50 -8.14
C LYS A 136 22.06 3.93 -8.67
N VAL A 137 20.91 4.61 -8.69
CA VAL A 137 20.79 6.04 -8.99
C VAL A 137 20.56 6.84 -7.71
N ASN A 138 20.84 8.13 -7.77
CA ASN A 138 20.54 9.05 -6.68
C ASN A 138 19.05 9.46 -6.72
N ALA A 139 18.18 8.52 -6.40
CA ALA A 139 16.75 8.75 -6.33
C ALA A 139 16.38 9.63 -5.13
N ARG A 140 15.35 10.47 -5.29
CA ARG A 140 14.90 11.41 -4.26
C ARG A 140 14.50 10.67 -2.98
N SER A 141 14.93 11.18 -1.83
CA SER A 141 14.61 10.60 -0.53
C SER A 141 13.15 10.84 -0.14
N PHE A 142 12.53 9.84 0.48
CA PHE A 142 11.22 9.93 1.12
C PHE A 142 11.41 9.82 2.63
N VAL A 143 11.01 10.85 3.38
CA VAL A 143 11.25 10.96 4.81
C VAL A 143 9.92 11.02 5.55
N SER A 144 9.63 10.01 6.36
CA SER A 144 8.48 10.01 7.28
C SER A 144 8.91 10.45 8.66
N ILE A 145 8.21 11.44 9.20
CA ILE A 145 8.40 11.98 10.54
C ILE A 145 7.09 11.81 11.30
N THR A 146 7.14 11.13 12.43
CA THR A 146 6.01 11.03 13.36
C THR A 146 6.44 11.60 14.70
N VAL A 147 5.67 12.54 15.24
CA VAL A 147 5.97 13.21 16.48
C VAL A 147 4.76 13.17 17.40
N ASP A 148 4.96 12.71 18.63
CA ASP A 148 3.99 12.86 19.70
C ASP A 148 4.20 14.25 20.33
N ALA A 149 3.25 15.18 20.11
CA ALA A 149 3.38 16.54 20.57
C ALA A 149 3.26 16.61 22.12
N PRO A 150 4.30 17.09 22.84
CA PRO A 150 4.24 17.20 24.29
C PRO A 150 3.31 18.36 24.73
N ALA A 151 2.86 18.32 25.98
CA ALA A 151 2.05 19.39 26.55
C ALA A 151 2.82 20.72 26.67
N GLU A 152 4.13 20.63 26.94
CA GLU A 152 5.01 21.79 27.04
C GLU A 152 5.71 22.05 25.70
N ALA A 153 5.61 23.27 25.20
CA ALA A 153 6.26 23.73 23.97
C ALA A 153 6.07 22.78 22.74
N PRO A 154 4.83 22.40 22.38
CA PRO A 154 4.58 21.41 21.34
C PRO A 154 5.19 21.79 19.98
N THR A 155 5.09 23.04 19.58
CA THR A 155 5.65 23.53 18.31
C THR A 155 7.16 23.37 18.26
N ALA A 156 7.86 23.74 19.35
CA ALA A 156 9.32 23.64 19.41
C ALA A 156 9.79 22.17 19.32
N ALA A 157 9.08 21.26 19.96
CA ALA A 157 9.38 19.81 19.88
C ALA A 157 9.20 19.27 18.46
N ILE A 158 8.13 19.69 17.77
CA ILE A 158 7.86 19.29 16.38
C ILE A 158 8.96 19.82 15.45
N VAL A 159 9.31 21.12 15.59
CA VAL A 159 10.38 21.75 14.80
C VAL A 159 11.71 21.02 15.02
N ALA A 160 12.07 20.74 16.27
CA ALA A 160 13.29 20.01 16.59
C ALA A 160 13.32 18.60 15.97
N ALA A 161 12.18 17.90 15.96
CA ALA A 161 12.08 16.58 15.31
C ALA A 161 12.23 16.67 13.79
N ILE A 162 11.77 17.75 13.16
CA ILE A 162 11.98 18.00 11.72
C ILE A 162 13.47 18.25 11.43
N GLU A 163 14.11 19.13 12.21
CA GLU A 163 15.51 19.53 12.04
C GLU A 163 16.50 18.37 12.22
N GLN A 164 16.13 17.35 12.99
CA GLN A 164 16.94 16.13 13.17
C GLN A 164 16.88 15.18 11.97
N ARG A 165 16.11 15.46 10.94
CA ARG A 165 15.94 14.59 9.78
C ARG A 165 16.54 15.20 8.52
N PRO A 166 17.12 14.39 7.62
CA PRO A 166 17.69 14.85 6.35
C PRO A 166 16.55 15.14 5.34
N ILE A 167 15.85 16.26 5.52
CA ILE A 167 14.70 16.63 4.69
C ILE A 167 15.07 17.47 3.46
N ALA A 168 16.31 17.94 3.37
CA ALA A 168 16.75 18.74 2.22
C ALA A 168 16.54 17.98 0.90
N ASP A 169 15.83 18.58 -0.04
CA ASP A 169 15.45 18.00 -1.34
C ASP A 169 14.66 16.67 -1.25
N ALA A 170 14.08 16.34 -0.09
CA ALA A 170 13.29 15.13 0.13
C ALA A 170 11.79 15.37 -0.07
N VAL A 171 11.04 14.30 -0.35
CA VAL A 171 9.57 14.26 -0.16
C VAL A 171 9.29 13.90 1.28
N VAL A 172 8.54 14.75 2.00
CA VAL A 172 8.33 14.62 3.44
C VAL A 172 6.88 14.32 3.76
N LYS A 173 6.67 13.40 4.70
CA LYS A 173 5.42 13.13 5.38
C LYS A 173 5.59 13.42 6.87
N LEU A 174 4.82 14.37 7.40
CA LEU A 174 4.78 14.71 8.82
C LEU A 174 3.44 14.31 9.43
N ILE A 175 3.49 13.49 10.47
CA ILE A 175 2.34 13.09 11.29
C ILE A 175 2.58 13.61 12.70
N ILE A 176 1.70 14.48 13.17
CA ILE A 176 1.72 15.05 14.52
C ILE A 176 0.62 14.38 15.32
N ARG A 177 0.99 13.57 16.30
CA ARG A 177 0.03 13.00 17.25
C ARG A 177 -0.17 13.95 18.40
N THR A 178 -1.41 14.30 18.68
CA THR A 178 -1.74 15.33 19.65
C THR A 178 -3.10 15.06 20.31
N THR A 179 -3.45 15.86 21.31
CA THR A 179 -4.79 15.90 21.91
C THR A 179 -5.47 17.24 21.58
N PRO A 180 -6.81 17.36 21.71
CA PRO A 180 -7.51 18.63 21.45
C PRO A 180 -7.03 19.80 22.32
N GLU A 181 -6.47 19.51 23.49
CA GLU A 181 -5.95 20.52 24.42
C GLU A 181 -4.60 21.08 23.94
N ILE A 182 -3.75 20.24 23.36
CA ILE A 182 -2.40 20.60 22.89
C ILE A 182 -2.46 21.20 21.48
N GLU A 183 -3.34 20.69 20.62
CA GLU A 183 -3.46 21.09 19.22
C GLU A 183 -3.53 22.62 19.02
N LYS A 184 -4.29 23.32 19.88
CA LYS A 184 -4.45 24.78 19.81
C LYS A 184 -3.17 25.59 20.13
N PHE A 185 -2.13 24.95 20.63
CA PHE A 185 -0.83 25.56 20.89
C PHE A 185 0.21 25.23 19.80
N ILE A 186 -0.17 24.48 18.77
CA ILE A 186 0.69 24.14 17.64
C ILE A 186 0.61 25.27 16.61
N ASP A 187 1.78 25.80 16.23
CA ASP A 187 1.91 26.86 15.24
C ASP A 187 2.34 26.26 13.89
N ASP A 188 1.39 26.08 12.99
CA ASP A 188 1.62 25.50 11.66
C ASP A 188 2.51 26.38 10.77
N GLN A 189 2.60 27.69 11.05
CA GLN A 189 3.50 28.57 10.29
C GLN A 189 4.97 28.29 10.61
N GLN A 190 5.29 28.06 11.88
CA GLN A 190 6.65 27.68 12.27
C GLN A 190 7.01 26.29 11.74
N ILE A 191 6.09 25.34 11.77
CA ILE A 191 6.27 24.01 11.20
C ILE A 191 6.53 24.09 9.69
N SER A 192 5.72 24.88 8.98
CA SER A 192 5.90 25.09 7.53
C SER A 192 7.25 25.71 7.18
N LYS A 193 7.74 26.64 8.02
CA LYS A 193 9.09 27.21 7.85
C LYS A 193 10.19 26.16 8.07
N ALA A 194 10.04 25.30 9.07
CA ALA A 194 10.99 24.21 9.32
C ALA A 194 11.03 23.18 8.17
N LEU A 195 9.90 22.98 7.50
CA LEU A 195 9.76 22.09 6.35
C LEU A 195 10.23 22.73 5.02
N ALA A 196 10.54 24.02 4.98
CA ALA A 196 10.92 24.73 3.76
C ALA A 196 12.12 24.13 2.97
N PRO A 197 13.10 23.46 3.59
CA PRO A 197 14.17 22.79 2.85
C PRO A 197 13.71 21.54 2.06
N ALA A 198 12.52 20.99 2.33
CA ALA A 198 12.01 19.84 1.62
C ALA A 198 11.66 20.19 0.17
N PHE A 199 11.85 19.23 -0.74
CA PHE A 199 11.38 19.37 -2.12
C PHE A 199 9.86 19.46 -2.19
N HIS A 200 9.19 18.61 -1.41
CA HIS A 200 7.74 18.55 -1.36
C HIS A 200 7.26 18.00 -0.02
N VAL A 201 6.25 18.64 0.56
CA VAL A 201 5.54 18.12 1.74
C VAL A 201 4.28 17.42 1.25
N ALA A 202 4.37 16.11 1.11
CA ALA A 202 3.27 15.29 0.60
C ALA A 202 2.11 15.18 1.58
N THR A 203 2.41 15.21 2.89
CA THR A 203 1.40 15.09 3.95
C THR A 203 1.87 15.84 5.18
N LEU A 204 0.99 16.69 5.73
CA LEU A 204 1.06 17.23 7.08
C LEU A 204 -0.28 16.92 7.72
N THR A 205 -0.30 16.07 8.75
CA THR A 205 -1.54 15.61 9.38
C THR A 205 -1.43 15.69 10.89
N HIS A 206 -2.46 16.23 11.54
CA HIS A 206 -2.66 16.16 12.98
C HIS A 206 -3.55 14.96 13.30
N GLU A 207 -2.97 13.93 13.91
CA GLU A 207 -3.70 12.79 14.47
C GLU A 207 -4.16 13.16 15.90
N VAL A 208 -5.33 13.78 15.99
CA VAL A 208 -5.88 14.21 17.26
C VAL A 208 -6.51 13.02 17.98
N GLN A 209 -5.86 12.55 19.03
CA GLN A 209 -6.41 11.52 19.91
C GLN A 209 -7.53 12.13 20.75
N ARG A 210 -8.75 12.04 20.26
CA ARG A 210 -9.92 12.33 21.09
C ARG A 210 -10.02 11.18 22.07
N THR A 211 -9.89 11.46 23.37
CA THR A 211 -10.36 10.52 24.41
C THR A 211 -11.71 10.02 23.95
N ALA A 212 -11.81 8.71 23.72
CA ALA A 212 -13.08 8.11 23.34
C ALA A 212 -14.09 8.68 24.34
N ARG A 213 -15.05 9.49 23.87
CA ARG A 213 -16.19 9.87 24.71
C ARG A 213 -16.63 8.57 25.31
N GLN A 214 -16.57 8.47 26.64
CA GLN A 214 -16.97 7.29 27.38
C GLN A 214 -18.28 6.84 26.73
N ARG A 215 -18.19 5.88 25.83
CA ARG A 215 -19.39 5.22 25.29
C ARG A 215 -19.99 4.62 26.53
N LEU A 216 -21.11 5.16 27.00
CA LEU A 216 -22.05 4.66 27.99
C LEU A 216 -21.61 3.34 28.69
N SER A 217 -20.38 3.24 29.16
CA SER A 217 -19.81 2.09 29.81
C SER A 217 -19.76 2.34 31.31
N GLY A 218 -20.94 2.38 31.88
CA GLY A 218 -21.10 1.90 33.23
C GLY A 218 -21.64 0.48 33.09
N ASP A 219 -20.77 -0.45 33.41
CA ASP A 219 -21.02 -1.87 33.55
C ASP A 219 -20.73 -2.79 32.32
N THR A 220 -19.99 -3.83 32.62
CA THR A 220 -19.43 -4.86 31.76
C THR A 220 -20.49 -5.78 31.13
N GLY A 221 -21.25 -5.28 30.14
CA GLY A 221 -22.12 -6.08 29.30
C GLY A 221 -21.78 -5.79 27.82
N SER A 222 -21.57 -6.82 27.03
CA SER A 222 -21.31 -6.71 25.59
C SER A 222 -22.39 -5.83 24.92
N VAL A 223 -21.98 -4.95 24.03
CA VAL A 223 -22.86 -4.04 23.26
C VAL A 223 -23.89 -4.84 22.43
N GLU A 224 -23.65 -6.11 22.19
CA GLU A 224 -24.54 -7.04 21.46
C GLU A 224 -25.78 -7.48 22.23
N ALA A 225 -25.89 -7.16 23.54
CA ALA A 225 -27.02 -7.56 24.39
C ALA A 225 -27.96 -6.40 24.79
N LEU A 226 -27.75 -5.17 24.27
CA LEU A 226 -28.57 -4.02 24.57
C LEU A 226 -29.79 -3.96 23.66
N THR A 227 -31.00 -4.10 24.23
CA THR A 227 -32.21 -3.80 23.47
C THR A 227 -32.29 -2.31 23.10
N PRO A 228 -32.98 -1.93 22.02
CA PRO A 228 -33.16 -0.54 21.63
C PRO A 228 -33.71 0.35 22.74
N GLU A 229 -34.63 -0.16 23.56
CA GLU A 229 -35.19 0.53 24.71
C GLU A 229 -34.15 0.79 25.80
N ALA A 230 -33.34 -0.21 26.13
CA ALA A 230 -32.27 -0.07 27.10
C ALA A 230 -31.21 0.96 26.65
N ALA A 231 -30.92 0.99 25.36
CA ALA A 231 -30.01 1.97 24.77
C ALA A 231 -30.60 3.39 24.86
N LEU A 232 -31.87 3.58 24.55
CA LEU A 232 -32.57 4.87 24.68
C LEU A 232 -32.66 5.31 26.14
N GLN A 233 -32.97 4.41 27.06
CA GLN A 233 -33.03 4.73 28.49
C GLN A 233 -31.68 5.22 29.02
N ARG A 234 -30.57 4.55 28.66
CA ARG A 234 -29.22 4.98 29.02
C ARG A 234 -28.86 6.32 28.38
N TYR A 235 -29.23 6.55 27.13
CA TYR A 235 -29.01 7.81 26.44
C TYR A 235 -29.72 8.98 27.14
N PHE A 236 -30.99 8.82 27.54
CA PHE A 236 -31.75 9.85 28.22
C PHE A 236 -31.23 10.11 29.65
N ALA A 237 -30.82 9.05 30.36
CA ALA A 237 -30.16 9.19 31.66
C ALA A 237 -28.83 9.93 31.54
N TYR A 238 -28.01 9.66 30.55
CA TYR A 238 -26.79 10.40 30.26
C TYR A 238 -27.07 11.91 29.95
N ARG A 239 -28.18 12.20 29.27
CA ARG A 239 -28.65 13.56 28.98
C ARG A 239 -29.28 14.25 30.18
N GLN A 240 -29.28 13.60 31.33
CA GLN A 240 -29.88 14.10 32.56
C GLN A 240 -31.38 14.46 32.39
N VAL A 241 -32.10 13.72 31.58
CA VAL A 241 -33.55 13.84 31.42
C VAL A 241 -34.20 13.28 32.69
N THR A 242 -35.26 13.96 33.19
CA THR A 242 -35.96 13.48 34.38
C THR A 242 -36.63 12.11 34.17
N PRO A 243 -36.70 11.26 35.21
CA PRO A 243 -37.27 9.88 35.09
C PRO A 243 -38.66 9.85 34.47
N GLU A 244 -39.55 10.77 34.87
CA GLU A 244 -40.92 10.86 34.32
C GLU A 244 -40.95 11.20 32.83
N ARG A 245 -39.98 12.01 32.38
CA ARG A 245 -39.85 12.37 30.96
C ARG A 245 -39.23 11.21 30.16
N ILE A 246 -38.30 10.45 30.74
CA ILE A 246 -37.76 9.24 30.13
C ILE A 246 -38.85 8.24 29.88
N GLU A 247 -39.72 7.99 30.86
CA GLU A 247 -40.83 7.04 30.73
C GLU A 247 -41.82 7.41 29.61
N ARG A 248 -42.12 8.72 29.50
CA ARG A 248 -42.96 9.23 28.40
C ARG A 248 -42.32 9.06 27.04
N LEU A 249 -41.02 9.31 26.94
CA LEU A 249 -40.26 9.19 25.67
C LEU A 249 -40.13 7.73 25.26
N LEU A 250 -39.89 6.80 26.19
CA LEU A 250 -39.85 5.37 25.90
C LEU A 250 -41.20 4.84 25.42
N ARG A 251 -42.32 5.28 26.04
CA ARG A 251 -43.67 4.94 25.57
C ARG A 251 -43.93 5.46 24.14
N ALA A 252 -43.47 6.65 23.82
CA ALA A 252 -43.61 7.20 22.47
C ALA A 252 -42.72 6.50 21.43
N ALA A 253 -41.57 5.97 21.85
CA ALA A 253 -40.66 5.23 20.99
C ALA A 253 -41.08 3.77 20.74
N ALA A 254 -41.86 3.16 21.64
CA ALA A 254 -42.26 1.75 21.55
C ALA A 254 -42.90 1.37 20.20
N PRO A 255 -43.83 2.10 19.59
CA PRO A 255 -44.41 1.75 18.29
C PRO A 255 -43.42 1.92 17.13
N ILE A 256 -42.35 2.68 17.32
CA ILE A 256 -41.29 2.84 16.32
C ILE A 256 -40.27 1.68 16.41
N ILE A 257 -40.00 1.21 17.64
CA ILE A 257 -39.07 0.11 17.90
C ILE A 257 -39.69 -1.24 17.54
N HIS A 258 -41.02 -1.38 17.76
CA HIS A 258 -41.78 -2.59 17.50
C HIS A 258 -42.97 -2.28 16.59
N PRO A 259 -42.72 -2.07 15.27
CA PRO A 259 -43.81 -1.67 14.34
C PRO A 259 -44.87 -2.75 14.08
N GLU A 260 -44.62 -3.97 14.53
CA GLU A 260 -45.53 -5.13 14.34
C GLU A 260 -46.20 -5.63 15.64
N ALA A 261 -46.12 -4.87 16.72
CA ALA A 261 -46.75 -5.23 18.01
C ALA A 261 -48.12 -4.55 18.21
#